data_b834b06bfc76b216c6c418da9146e0e2
#
_entry.id   b834b06bfc76b216c6c418da9146e0e2
#
_cell.length_a   1.000
_cell.length_b   1.000
_cell.length_c   1.000
_cell.angle_alpha   90.00
_cell.angle_beta   90.00
_cell.angle_gamma   90.00
#
_symmetry.space_group_name_H-M   'P 1'
#
loop_
_entity.id
_entity.type
_entity.pdbx_description
1 polymer ?
#
loop_
_entity_poly.entity_id
_entity_poly.type
_entity_poly.pdbx_seq_one_letter_code
_entity_poly.pdbx_strand_id
1 'polypeptide(L)'
;GLPAEAIYGPSSAFYYLFAAIVFLIPTAMVAAELAAMFSDKQGGVFRWVGEAFGARTGFLAIWLQWIESTIWYPTVLTFGAVSLAYIGMDGASDAALASNKVFTLITVLAIYWIATFIAMKGLSWVGKISKWGGMIGTIIPAGLLIILGIVYILSGGHNYMDMSQGFFPDLTKLDNIVLASSIFLFYAGMEMMGVHVMDVNNPSRNYPKAIIIGSLATVAIFVLGTFALGFIIPAKDINLTQSLLIGFDNYFRYFHLSWAGPVIAVALMFGVLASVLTWVAGPSKGIFTVGKA
;
A
#
# COMPACT_ATOMS: atom_id res chain seq x y z
N GLY A 1 -4.22 5.98 0.99
CA GLY A 1 -4.36 6.14 2.42
C GLY A 1 -3.76 7.43 2.94
N LEU A 2 -2.44 7.68 2.76
CA LEU A 2 -1.76 8.82 3.41
C LEU A 2 -2.47 10.18 3.25
N PRO A 3 -2.98 10.59 2.06
CA PRO A 3 -3.65 11.88 1.94
C PRO A 3 -4.93 11.99 2.76
N ALA A 4 -5.75 10.95 2.79
CA ALA A 4 -7.02 10.98 3.53
C ALA A 4 -6.79 11.20 5.03
N GLU A 5 -5.77 10.56 5.58
CA GLU A 5 -5.45 10.60 6.99
C GLU A 5 -4.78 11.91 7.41
N ALA A 6 -4.07 12.58 6.48
CA ALA A 6 -3.43 13.86 6.76
C ALA A 6 -4.43 14.99 7.10
N ILE A 7 -5.69 14.85 6.68
CA ILE A 7 -6.80 15.79 7.02
C ILE A 7 -7.05 15.83 8.53
N TYR A 8 -6.81 14.73 9.23
CA TYR A 8 -7.12 14.57 10.66
C TYR A 8 -5.98 14.98 11.60
N GLY A 9 -4.90 15.54 11.04
CA GLY A 9 -3.80 16.04 11.86
C GLY A 9 -3.18 14.97 12.78
N PRO A 10 -2.78 15.33 14.01
CA PRO A 10 -2.12 14.40 14.94
C PRO A 10 -2.97 13.19 15.36
N SER A 11 -4.31 13.27 15.30
CA SER A 11 -5.19 12.16 15.64
C SER A 11 -5.07 10.99 14.67
N SER A 12 -4.59 11.21 13.45
CA SER A 12 -4.28 10.14 12.49
C SER A 12 -3.25 9.17 13.06
N ALA A 13 -2.25 9.63 13.78
CA ALA A 13 -1.26 8.79 14.43
C ALA A 13 -1.89 7.86 15.49
N PHE A 14 -2.84 8.38 16.26
CA PHE A 14 -3.58 7.56 17.21
C PHE A 14 -4.28 6.40 16.50
N TYR A 15 -5.01 6.67 15.42
CA TYR A 15 -5.73 5.64 14.69
C TYR A 15 -4.80 4.59 14.07
N TYR A 16 -3.67 5.02 13.48
CA TYR A 16 -2.68 4.09 12.95
C TYR A 16 -2.07 3.20 14.04
N LEU A 17 -1.69 3.76 15.18
CA LEU A 17 -1.11 3.00 16.28
C LEU A 17 -2.15 2.08 16.93
N PHE A 18 -3.37 2.56 17.12
CA PHE A 18 -4.46 1.74 17.64
C PHE A 18 -4.75 0.55 16.71
N ALA A 19 -4.96 0.79 15.42
CA ALA A 19 -5.19 -0.28 14.45
C ALA A 19 -3.98 -1.21 14.32
N ALA A 20 -2.75 -0.72 14.47
CA ALA A 20 -1.56 -1.57 14.48
C ALA A 20 -1.58 -2.55 15.66
N ILE A 21 -1.92 -2.07 16.87
CA ILE A 21 -1.95 -2.90 18.09
C ILE A 21 -3.12 -3.90 18.04
N VAL A 22 -4.31 -3.45 17.62
CA VAL A 22 -5.54 -4.25 17.70
C VAL A 22 -5.71 -5.18 16.51
N PHE A 23 -5.17 -4.84 15.36
CA PHE A 23 -5.41 -5.57 14.11
C PHE A 23 -4.11 -6.02 13.43
N LEU A 24 -3.22 -5.09 13.03
CA LEU A 24 -2.05 -5.44 12.21
C LEU A 24 -1.13 -6.44 12.91
N ILE A 25 -0.71 -6.15 14.13
CA ILE A 25 0.22 -7.01 14.87
C ILE A 25 -0.38 -8.39 15.15
N PRO A 26 -1.61 -8.50 15.71
CA PRO A 26 -2.23 -9.81 15.93
C PRO A 26 -2.40 -10.60 14.63
N THR A 27 -2.89 -9.96 13.56
CA THR A 27 -3.08 -10.63 12.26
C THR A 27 -1.74 -11.10 11.67
N ALA A 28 -0.71 -10.25 11.74
CA ALA A 28 0.63 -10.57 11.28
C ALA A 28 1.24 -11.76 12.06
N MET A 29 1.06 -11.78 13.38
CA MET A 29 1.55 -12.89 14.24
C MET A 29 0.84 -14.20 13.92
N VAL A 30 -0.48 -14.18 13.79
CA VAL A 30 -1.28 -15.37 13.40
C VAL A 30 -0.86 -15.86 12.00
N ALA A 31 -0.73 -14.97 11.03
CA ALA A 31 -0.28 -15.32 9.68
C ALA A 31 1.14 -15.93 9.70
N ALA A 32 2.04 -15.38 10.53
CA ALA A 32 3.39 -15.90 10.69
C ALA A 32 3.42 -17.29 11.30
N GLU A 33 2.61 -17.53 12.33
CA GLU A 33 2.51 -18.83 13.02
C GLU A 33 1.90 -19.89 12.09
N LEU A 34 0.79 -19.57 11.42
CA LEU A 34 0.14 -20.49 10.47
C LEU A 34 1.05 -20.79 9.28
N ALA A 35 1.78 -19.81 8.76
CA ALA A 35 2.75 -20.05 7.69
C ALA A 35 3.93 -20.94 8.16
N ALA A 36 4.40 -20.79 9.39
CA ALA A 36 5.42 -21.65 9.96
C ALA A 36 4.90 -23.09 10.19
N MET A 37 3.67 -23.22 10.71
CA MET A 37 3.02 -24.50 10.98
C MET A 37 2.78 -25.31 9.69
N PHE A 38 2.37 -24.65 8.61
CA PHE A 38 2.08 -25.26 7.31
C PHE A 38 3.16 -24.97 6.26
N SER A 39 4.42 -24.85 6.69
CA SER A 39 5.53 -24.48 5.81
C SER A 39 5.86 -25.51 4.72
N ASP A 40 5.39 -26.74 4.88
CA ASP A 40 5.51 -27.87 3.95
C ASP A 40 4.30 -28.01 3.01
N LYS A 41 3.25 -27.19 3.20
CA LYS A 41 2.00 -27.27 2.43
C LYS A 41 1.71 -25.98 1.68
N GLN A 42 1.35 -26.12 0.42
CA GLN A 42 0.89 -24.99 -0.39
C GLN A 42 -0.58 -24.67 -0.13
N GLY A 43 -0.97 -23.40 -0.27
CA GLY A 43 -2.38 -22.98 -0.24
C GLY A 43 -2.70 -21.80 0.66
N GLY A 44 -1.79 -21.37 1.55
CA GLY A 44 -2.01 -20.20 2.40
C GLY A 44 -3.36 -20.26 3.13
N VAL A 45 -4.17 -19.21 3.03
CA VAL A 45 -5.47 -19.09 3.69
C VAL A 45 -6.40 -20.28 3.38
N PHE A 46 -6.38 -20.81 2.14
CA PHE A 46 -7.14 -22.01 1.80
C PHE A 46 -6.79 -23.19 2.70
N ARG A 47 -5.50 -23.43 2.90
CA ARG A 47 -5.01 -24.53 3.73
C ARG A 47 -5.30 -24.28 5.21
N TRP A 48 -5.02 -23.11 5.71
CA TRP A 48 -5.20 -22.76 7.11
C TRP A 48 -6.65 -22.92 7.57
N VAL A 49 -7.58 -22.33 6.81
CA VAL A 49 -9.01 -22.41 7.10
C VAL A 49 -9.57 -23.83 6.81
N GLY A 50 -9.07 -24.46 5.77
CA GLY A 50 -9.50 -25.80 5.37
C GLY A 50 -9.15 -26.87 6.39
N GLU A 51 -7.98 -26.84 7.00
CA GLU A 51 -7.57 -27.76 8.07
C GLU A 51 -8.41 -27.57 9.35
N ALA A 52 -8.83 -26.33 9.65
CA ALA A 52 -9.62 -26.03 10.85
C ALA A 52 -11.13 -26.29 10.67
N PHE A 53 -11.69 -25.97 9.50
CA PHE A 53 -13.15 -25.91 9.29
C PHE A 53 -13.63 -26.72 8.05
N GLY A 54 -12.74 -27.46 7.41
CA GLY A 54 -13.04 -28.27 6.24
C GLY A 54 -12.83 -27.53 4.91
N ALA A 55 -12.64 -28.31 3.83
CA ALA A 55 -12.26 -27.82 2.52
C ALA A 55 -13.24 -26.79 1.91
N ARG A 56 -14.56 -26.92 2.17
CA ARG A 56 -15.55 -25.97 1.67
C ARG A 56 -15.36 -24.57 2.25
N THR A 57 -15.07 -24.47 3.55
CA THR A 57 -14.81 -23.19 4.24
C THR A 57 -13.48 -22.62 3.79
N GLY A 58 -12.46 -23.47 3.60
CA GLY A 58 -11.19 -23.06 3.03
C GLY A 58 -11.34 -22.48 1.62
N PHE A 59 -12.15 -23.11 0.77
CA PHE A 59 -12.46 -22.57 -0.56
C PHE A 59 -13.15 -21.21 -0.47
N LEU A 60 -14.16 -21.08 0.39
CA LEU A 60 -14.85 -19.80 0.58
C LEU A 60 -13.87 -18.68 1.00
N ALA A 61 -12.95 -18.97 1.91
CA ALA A 61 -11.96 -17.99 2.38
C ALA A 61 -11.04 -17.49 1.24
N ILE A 62 -10.47 -18.40 0.44
CA ILE A 62 -9.59 -17.98 -0.67
C ILE A 62 -10.37 -17.31 -1.80
N TRP A 63 -11.63 -17.70 -2.01
CA TRP A 63 -12.49 -17.07 -3.00
C TRP A 63 -12.86 -15.64 -2.61
N LEU A 64 -13.18 -15.40 -1.33
CA LEU A 64 -13.42 -14.05 -0.81
C LEU A 64 -12.16 -13.18 -0.92
N GLN A 65 -10.97 -13.72 -0.64
CA GLN A 65 -9.71 -13.02 -0.82
C GLN A 65 -9.46 -12.64 -2.29
N TRP A 66 -9.83 -13.51 -3.21
CA TRP A 66 -9.74 -13.21 -4.65
C TRP A 66 -10.72 -12.10 -5.05
N ILE A 67 -11.96 -12.12 -4.55
CA ILE A 67 -12.95 -11.04 -4.79
C ILE A 67 -12.43 -9.71 -4.24
N GLU A 68 -11.91 -9.68 -3.02
CA GLU A 68 -11.31 -8.49 -2.42
C GLU A 68 -10.25 -7.88 -3.34
N SER A 69 -9.38 -8.70 -3.90
CA SER A 69 -8.36 -8.25 -4.85
C SER A 69 -8.98 -7.54 -6.07
N THR A 70 -10.10 -8.03 -6.60
CA THR A 70 -10.76 -7.42 -7.75
C THR A 70 -11.34 -6.03 -7.45
N ILE A 71 -11.77 -5.79 -6.21
CA ILE A 71 -12.27 -4.51 -5.74
C ILE A 71 -11.11 -3.53 -5.51
N TRP A 72 -9.97 -4.04 -5.07
CA TRP A 72 -8.78 -3.22 -4.79
C TRP A 72 -8.07 -2.70 -6.05
N TYR A 73 -8.07 -3.46 -7.16
CA TYR A 73 -7.37 -3.09 -8.39
C TYR A 73 -7.70 -1.69 -8.93
N PRO A 74 -8.96 -1.27 -9.05
CA PRO A 74 -9.28 0.06 -9.55
C PRO A 74 -8.60 1.18 -8.77
N THR A 75 -8.52 1.05 -7.46
CA THR A 75 -7.90 2.07 -6.60
C THR A 75 -6.40 2.20 -6.83
N VAL A 76 -5.66 1.08 -6.80
CA VAL A 76 -4.21 1.13 -6.98
C VAL A 76 -3.81 1.45 -8.42
N LEU A 77 -4.55 0.95 -9.40
CA LEU A 77 -4.29 1.22 -10.81
C LEU A 77 -4.57 2.68 -11.16
N THR A 78 -5.61 3.30 -10.56
CA THR A 78 -5.86 4.73 -10.70
C THR A 78 -4.68 5.55 -10.16
N PHE A 79 -4.10 5.16 -9.03
CA PHE A 79 -2.90 5.81 -8.53
C PHE A 79 -1.71 5.66 -9.49
N GLY A 80 -1.58 4.52 -10.18
CA GLY A 80 -0.60 4.33 -11.25
C GLY A 80 -0.82 5.29 -12.43
N ALA A 81 -2.07 5.48 -12.84
CA ALA A 81 -2.41 6.43 -13.90
C ALA A 81 -2.11 7.89 -13.48
N VAL A 82 -2.44 8.26 -12.25
CA VAL A 82 -2.08 9.56 -11.68
C VAL A 82 -0.57 9.74 -11.66
N SER A 83 0.19 8.74 -11.21
CA SER A 83 1.66 8.81 -11.20
C SER A 83 2.23 9.03 -12.60
N LEU A 84 1.68 8.36 -13.61
CA LEU A 84 2.08 8.55 -15.00
C LEU A 84 1.76 9.96 -15.52
N ALA A 85 0.62 10.53 -15.12
CA ALA A 85 0.24 11.89 -15.49
C ALA A 85 1.22 12.95 -14.97
N TYR A 86 1.81 12.71 -13.80
CA TYR A 86 2.75 13.65 -13.15
C TYR A 86 4.21 13.49 -13.61
N ILE A 87 4.51 12.70 -14.62
CA ILE A 87 5.88 12.61 -15.16
C ILE A 87 6.35 13.95 -15.76
N GLY A 88 5.43 14.76 -16.31
CA GLY A 88 5.75 16.08 -16.86
C GLY A 88 6.15 17.12 -15.81
N MET A 89 5.62 17.01 -14.59
CA MET A 89 5.77 17.98 -13.49
C MET A 89 5.42 19.42 -13.88
N ASP A 90 4.40 19.54 -14.70
CA ASP A 90 3.82 20.83 -15.12
C ASP A 90 2.47 21.04 -14.42
N GLY A 91 2.47 21.00 -13.11
CA GLY A 91 1.40 21.25 -12.15
C GLY A 91 -0.05 21.23 -12.66
N ALA A 92 -0.46 22.24 -13.42
CA ALA A 92 -1.84 22.37 -13.90
C ALA A 92 -2.18 21.38 -15.02
N SER A 93 -1.27 21.11 -15.95
CA SER A 93 -1.49 20.16 -17.04
C SER A 93 -1.48 18.72 -16.53
N ASP A 94 -0.64 18.41 -15.56
CA ASP A 94 -0.55 17.10 -14.93
C ASP A 94 -1.83 16.79 -14.15
N ALA A 95 -2.35 17.76 -13.38
CA ALA A 95 -3.59 17.61 -12.65
C ALA A 95 -4.81 17.44 -13.59
N ALA A 96 -4.84 18.15 -14.70
CA ALA A 96 -5.87 18.02 -15.73
C ALA A 96 -5.82 16.63 -16.39
N LEU A 97 -4.61 16.14 -16.72
CA LEU A 97 -4.41 14.82 -17.29
C LEU A 97 -4.79 13.72 -16.30
N ALA A 98 -4.38 13.83 -15.03
CA ALA A 98 -4.73 12.90 -13.96
C ALA A 98 -6.26 12.81 -13.72
N SER A 99 -6.99 13.88 -14.01
CA SER A 99 -8.45 13.94 -13.91
C SER A 99 -9.17 13.48 -15.18
N ASN A 100 -8.44 13.20 -16.26
CA ASN A 100 -9.02 12.78 -17.54
C ASN A 100 -9.43 11.30 -17.49
N LYS A 101 -10.73 11.03 -17.56
CA LYS A 101 -11.30 9.68 -17.45
C LYS A 101 -10.81 8.72 -18.54
N VAL A 102 -10.61 9.22 -19.77
CA VAL A 102 -10.16 8.39 -20.91
C VAL A 102 -8.70 8.00 -20.71
N PHE A 103 -7.84 8.96 -20.37
CA PHE A 103 -6.44 8.70 -20.03
C PHE A 103 -6.32 7.69 -18.89
N THR A 104 -7.06 7.91 -17.80
CA THR A 104 -7.07 7.01 -16.65
C THR A 104 -7.51 5.60 -17.04
N LEU A 105 -8.60 5.45 -17.80
CA LEU A 105 -9.10 4.14 -18.23
C LEU A 105 -8.07 3.39 -19.09
N ILE A 106 -7.50 4.04 -20.09
CA ILE A 106 -6.49 3.42 -20.97
C ILE A 106 -5.26 3.00 -20.17
N THR A 107 -4.78 3.86 -19.29
CA THR A 107 -3.59 3.58 -18.48
C THR A 107 -3.85 2.44 -17.47
N VAL A 108 -4.99 2.44 -16.80
CA VAL A 108 -5.40 1.36 -15.88
C VAL A 108 -5.42 0.02 -16.61
N LEU A 109 -6.07 -0.05 -17.77
CA LEU A 109 -6.11 -1.27 -18.57
C LEU A 109 -4.71 -1.70 -19.03
N ALA A 110 -3.88 -0.76 -19.50
CA ALA A 110 -2.52 -1.05 -19.92
C ALA A 110 -1.67 -1.63 -18.77
N ILE A 111 -1.65 -1.00 -17.61
CA ILE A 111 -0.89 -1.49 -16.43
C ILE A 111 -1.39 -2.88 -16.02
N TYR A 112 -2.71 -3.09 -15.95
CA TYR A 112 -3.29 -4.36 -15.55
C TYR A 112 -2.91 -5.49 -16.51
N TRP A 113 -3.03 -5.27 -17.82
CA TRP A 113 -2.66 -6.28 -18.82
C TRP A 113 -1.15 -6.55 -18.87
N ILE A 114 -0.31 -5.51 -18.73
CA ILE A 114 1.14 -5.69 -18.61
C ILE A 114 1.47 -6.56 -17.39
N ALA A 115 0.88 -6.28 -16.22
CA ALA A 115 1.07 -7.09 -15.02
C ALA A 115 0.60 -8.54 -15.24
N THR A 116 -0.55 -8.74 -15.88
CA THR A 116 -1.10 -10.06 -16.18
C THR A 116 -0.18 -10.86 -17.11
N PHE A 117 0.30 -10.26 -18.19
CA PHE A 117 1.24 -10.92 -19.12
C PHE A 117 2.58 -11.25 -18.45
N ILE A 118 3.07 -10.41 -17.56
CA ILE A 118 4.27 -10.71 -16.76
C ILE A 118 3.99 -11.88 -15.80
N ALA A 119 2.84 -11.90 -15.14
CA ALA A 119 2.44 -12.98 -14.24
C ALA A 119 2.40 -14.34 -14.95
N MET A 120 1.93 -14.35 -16.20
CA MET A 120 1.90 -15.56 -17.05
C MET A 120 3.30 -16.10 -17.38
N LYS A 121 4.36 -15.29 -17.30
CA LYS A 121 5.75 -15.75 -17.49
C LYS A 121 6.29 -16.54 -16.29
N GLY A 122 5.56 -16.57 -15.18
CA GLY A 122 5.86 -17.36 -14.01
C GLY A 122 6.44 -16.60 -12.80
N LEU A 123 6.48 -17.30 -11.67
CA LEU A 123 6.80 -16.72 -10.35
C LEU A 123 8.20 -16.09 -10.25
N SER A 124 9.17 -16.56 -11.02
CA SER A 124 10.52 -15.98 -11.04
C SER A 124 10.50 -14.51 -11.49
N TRP A 125 9.73 -14.19 -12.53
CA TRP A 125 9.55 -12.82 -13.00
C TRP A 125 8.76 -11.97 -12.02
N VAL A 126 7.67 -12.54 -11.48
CA VAL A 126 6.87 -11.89 -10.44
C VAL A 126 7.76 -11.49 -9.27
N GLY A 127 8.52 -12.42 -8.71
CA GLY A 127 9.38 -12.16 -7.56
C GLY A 127 10.46 -11.10 -7.81
N LYS A 128 11.09 -11.11 -9.00
CA LYS A 128 12.10 -10.09 -9.34
C LYS A 128 11.49 -8.69 -9.44
N ILE A 129 10.39 -8.54 -10.15
CA ILE A 129 9.75 -7.24 -10.37
C ILE A 129 9.11 -6.75 -9.07
N SER A 130 8.45 -7.60 -8.29
CA SER A 130 7.88 -7.24 -7.00
C SER A 130 8.93 -6.78 -6.01
N LYS A 131 10.10 -7.45 -5.95
CA LYS A 131 11.23 -7.03 -5.11
C LYS A 131 11.73 -5.64 -5.46
N TRP A 132 12.05 -5.40 -6.73
CA TRP A 132 12.60 -4.12 -7.16
C TRP A 132 11.53 -3.02 -7.16
N GLY A 133 10.31 -3.32 -7.55
CA GLY A 133 9.20 -2.37 -7.52
C GLY A 133 8.80 -1.99 -6.10
N GLY A 134 8.80 -2.92 -5.16
CA GLY A 134 8.58 -2.62 -3.74
C GLY A 134 9.68 -1.72 -3.18
N MET A 135 10.94 -1.98 -3.51
CA MET A 135 12.06 -1.16 -3.06
C MET A 135 12.04 0.24 -3.70
N ILE A 136 12.04 0.31 -5.02
CA ILE A 136 12.17 1.56 -5.79
C ILE A 136 10.86 2.36 -5.78
N GLY A 137 9.71 1.68 -5.82
CA GLY A 137 8.41 2.32 -5.98
C GLY A 137 7.62 2.50 -4.69
N THR A 138 8.10 1.95 -3.55
CA THR A 138 7.41 2.10 -2.26
C THR A 138 8.39 2.54 -1.18
N ILE A 139 9.40 1.74 -0.85
CA ILE A 139 10.28 2.00 0.31
C ILE A 139 11.10 3.27 0.10
N ILE A 140 11.75 3.43 -1.05
CA ILE A 140 12.58 4.62 -1.34
C ILE A 140 11.71 5.88 -1.42
N PRO A 141 10.60 5.95 -2.17
CA PRO A 141 9.74 7.14 -2.17
C PRO A 141 9.16 7.45 -0.79
N ALA A 142 8.70 6.45 -0.04
CA ALA A 142 8.18 6.68 1.31
C ALA A 142 9.26 7.24 2.25
N GLY A 143 10.45 6.65 2.24
CA GLY A 143 11.59 7.15 3.01
C GLY A 143 11.99 8.58 2.60
N LEU A 144 12.01 8.85 1.31
CA LEU A 144 12.32 10.20 0.79
C LEU A 144 11.25 11.21 1.24
N LEU A 145 9.96 10.88 1.14
CA LEU A 145 8.88 11.75 1.61
C LEU A 145 9.04 12.12 3.10
N ILE A 146 9.33 11.10 3.93
CA ILE A 146 9.54 11.29 5.38
C ILE A 146 10.77 12.19 5.63
N ILE A 147 11.88 11.93 4.96
CA ILE A 147 13.12 12.72 5.10
C ILE A 147 12.84 14.17 4.67
N LEU A 148 12.20 14.38 3.52
CA LEU A 148 11.85 15.72 3.05
C LEU A 148 10.93 16.43 4.05
N GLY A 149 9.96 15.76 4.64
CA GLY A 149 9.09 16.33 5.67
C GLY A 149 9.85 16.76 6.92
N ILE A 150 10.74 15.92 7.41
CA ILE A 150 11.58 16.22 8.58
C ILE A 150 12.49 17.41 8.28
N VAL A 151 13.23 17.38 7.16
CA VAL A 151 14.17 18.46 6.76
C VAL A 151 13.41 19.77 6.53
N TYR A 152 12.22 19.71 5.94
CA TYR A 152 11.36 20.88 5.71
C TYR A 152 11.02 21.59 7.03
N ILE A 153 10.54 20.85 8.03
CA ILE A 153 10.23 21.44 9.35
C ILE A 153 11.47 21.95 10.05
N LEU A 154 12.59 21.22 10.01
CA LEU A 154 13.86 21.63 10.61
C LEU A 154 14.48 22.87 9.94
N SER A 155 14.21 23.09 8.66
CA SER A 155 14.63 24.28 7.91
C SER A 155 13.72 25.50 8.09
N GLY A 156 12.73 25.41 8.99
CA GLY A 156 11.78 26.50 9.26
C GLY A 156 10.62 26.58 8.29
N GLY A 157 10.32 25.51 7.57
CA GLY A 157 9.15 25.41 6.71
C GLY A 157 7.83 25.55 7.50
N HIS A 158 6.83 26.13 6.89
CA HIS A 158 5.52 26.35 7.51
C HIS A 158 4.79 25.03 7.68
N ASN A 159 4.39 24.71 8.92
CA ASN A 159 3.57 23.53 9.19
C ASN A 159 2.11 23.81 8.87
N TYR A 160 1.57 23.19 7.82
CA TYR A 160 0.16 23.32 7.43
C TYR A 160 -0.77 22.35 8.16
N MET A 161 -0.24 21.35 8.89
CA MET A 161 -1.05 20.42 9.65
C MET A 161 -1.78 21.13 10.79
N ASP A 162 -3.07 20.89 10.92
CA ASP A 162 -3.86 21.41 12.05
C ASP A 162 -3.49 20.71 13.35
N MET A 163 -2.59 21.33 14.11
CA MET A 163 -2.13 20.83 15.42
C MET A 163 -3.14 21.09 16.56
N SER A 164 -4.24 21.82 16.31
CA SER A 164 -5.29 22.06 17.31
C SER A 164 -6.10 20.78 17.61
N GLN A 165 -6.16 19.86 16.66
CA GLN A 165 -6.69 18.53 16.86
C GLN A 165 -5.68 17.73 17.70
N GLY A 166 -6.04 17.41 18.94
CA GLY A 166 -5.19 16.63 19.82
C GLY A 166 -4.85 15.24 19.28
N PHE A 167 -3.94 14.55 19.95
CA PHE A 167 -3.57 13.17 19.60
C PHE A 167 -4.77 12.21 19.73
N PHE A 168 -5.62 12.39 20.75
CA PHE A 168 -6.82 11.57 20.96
C PHE A 168 -7.99 12.13 20.15
N PRO A 169 -8.58 11.29 19.25
CA PRO A 169 -9.69 11.72 18.41
C PRO A 169 -10.99 11.87 19.20
N ASP A 170 -11.86 12.75 18.72
CA ASP A 170 -13.24 12.85 19.20
C ASP A 170 -14.08 11.72 18.59
N LEU A 171 -14.27 10.65 19.34
CA LEU A 171 -15.03 9.46 18.89
C LEU A 171 -16.56 9.69 18.84
N THR A 172 -17.06 10.86 19.22
CA THR A 172 -18.49 11.20 19.08
C THR A 172 -18.85 11.57 17.64
N LYS A 173 -17.86 11.89 16.81
CA LYS A 173 -18.05 12.23 15.41
C LYS A 173 -18.00 10.97 14.54
N LEU A 174 -19.07 10.74 13.76
CA LEU A 174 -19.18 9.59 12.88
C LEU A 174 -18.02 9.52 11.86
N ASP A 175 -17.60 10.66 11.33
CA ASP A 175 -16.50 10.74 10.36
C ASP A 175 -15.19 10.16 10.91
N ASN A 176 -14.91 10.36 12.20
CA ASN A 176 -13.75 9.80 12.87
C ASN A 176 -13.82 8.27 12.98
N ILE A 177 -15.02 7.70 13.12
CA ILE A 177 -15.23 6.25 13.17
C ILE A 177 -15.06 5.65 11.76
N VAL A 178 -15.57 6.33 10.73
CA VAL A 178 -15.42 5.92 9.33
C VAL A 178 -13.93 5.90 8.95
N LEU A 179 -13.19 6.93 9.36
CA LEU A 179 -11.75 6.99 9.17
C LEU A 179 -11.02 5.79 9.80
N ALA A 180 -11.32 5.48 11.06
CA ALA A 180 -10.74 4.34 11.74
C ALA A 180 -10.93 3.05 10.93
N SER A 181 -12.12 2.86 10.34
CA SER A 181 -12.41 1.68 9.51
C SER A 181 -11.53 1.59 8.25
N SER A 182 -11.22 2.73 7.62
CA SER A 182 -10.34 2.76 6.44
C SER A 182 -8.90 2.36 6.77
N ILE A 183 -8.41 2.71 7.96
CA ILE A 183 -7.07 2.35 8.41
C ILE A 183 -6.92 0.83 8.61
N PHE A 184 -7.95 0.16 9.13
CA PHE A 184 -7.93 -1.31 9.20
C PHE A 184 -7.76 -1.95 7.82
N LEU A 185 -8.43 -1.40 6.80
CA LEU A 185 -8.28 -1.87 5.41
C LEU A 185 -6.85 -1.69 4.89
N PHE A 186 -6.17 -0.59 5.25
CA PHE A 186 -4.78 -0.37 4.82
C PHE A 186 -3.78 -1.35 5.44
N TYR A 187 -4.13 -1.95 6.55
CA TYR A 187 -3.32 -2.96 7.24
C TYR A 187 -3.70 -4.41 6.89
N ALA A 188 -4.76 -4.62 6.13
CA ALA A 188 -5.15 -5.95 5.66
C ALA A 188 -4.16 -6.49 4.61
N GLY A 189 -4.13 -7.82 4.44
CA GLY A 189 -3.36 -8.50 3.41
C GLY A 189 -2.06 -9.16 3.88
N MET A 190 -1.73 -9.14 5.17
CA MET A 190 -0.55 -9.82 5.70
C MET A 190 -0.60 -11.34 5.50
N GLU A 191 -1.79 -11.91 5.48
CA GLU A 191 -2.08 -13.33 5.25
C GLU A 191 -1.92 -13.74 3.78
N MET A 192 -2.06 -12.81 2.83
CA MET A 192 -2.05 -13.09 1.39
C MET A 192 -0.76 -13.76 0.92
N MET A 193 0.37 -13.39 1.52
CA MET A 193 1.67 -13.96 1.17
C MET A 193 1.84 -15.42 1.61
N GLY A 194 0.93 -15.96 2.43
CA GLY A 194 0.95 -17.35 2.88
C GLY A 194 0.91 -18.38 1.73
N VAL A 195 0.34 -18.03 0.58
CA VAL A 195 0.35 -18.89 -0.61
C VAL A 195 1.75 -19.12 -1.19
N HIS A 196 2.72 -18.29 -0.82
CA HIS A 196 4.11 -18.35 -1.27
C HIS A 196 5.07 -18.91 -0.22
N VAL A 197 4.57 -19.45 0.90
CA VAL A 197 5.41 -19.91 2.00
C VAL A 197 6.47 -20.92 1.55
N MET A 198 6.14 -21.84 0.64
CA MET A 198 7.07 -22.83 0.11
C MET A 198 8.13 -22.26 -0.83
N ASP A 199 7.96 -21.04 -1.33
CA ASP A 199 8.95 -20.35 -2.17
C ASP A 199 9.99 -19.59 -1.32
N VAL A 200 9.85 -19.61 0.02
CA VAL A 200 10.74 -18.92 0.97
C VAL A 200 11.81 -19.89 1.50
N ASN A 201 13.07 -19.47 1.47
CA ASN A 201 14.14 -20.23 2.10
C ASN A 201 13.96 -20.25 3.63
N ASN A 202 13.98 -21.43 4.25
CA ASN A 202 13.71 -21.62 5.69
C ASN A 202 12.44 -20.88 6.15
N PRO A 203 11.26 -21.27 5.61
CA PRO A 203 10.03 -20.49 5.78
C PRO A 203 9.62 -20.32 7.24
N SER A 204 9.78 -21.37 8.08
CA SER A 204 9.46 -21.30 9.51
C SER A 204 10.24 -20.23 10.28
N ARG A 205 11.40 -19.79 9.80
CA ARG A 205 12.22 -18.75 10.42
C ARG A 205 12.12 -17.42 9.70
N ASN A 206 12.18 -17.43 8.38
CA ASN A 206 12.31 -16.19 7.60
C ASN A 206 10.96 -15.52 7.32
N TYR A 207 9.88 -16.31 7.20
CA TYR A 207 8.55 -15.75 6.97
C TYR A 207 8.06 -14.91 8.17
N PRO A 208 8.10 -15.39 9.44
CA PRO A 208 7.73 -14.57 10.59
C PRO A 208 8.56 -13.29 10.71
N LYS A 209 9.87 -13.36 10.48
CA LYS A 209 10.74 -12.18 10.51
C LYS A 209 10.35 -11.14 9.46
N ALA A 210 10.06 -11.60 8.23
CA ALA A 210 9.67 -10.71 7.15
C ALA A 210 8.34 -10.01 7.44
N ILE A 211 7.36 -10.73 8.00
CA ILE A 211 6.07 -10.16 8.39
C ILE A 211 6.24 -9.10 9.48
N ILE A 212 7.00 -9.39 10.55
CA ILE A 212 7.20 -8.43 11.64
C ILE A 212 7.90 -7.16 11.15
N ILE A 213 8.99 -7.31 10.38
CA ILE A 213 9.72 -6.16 9.81
C ILE A 213 8.82 -5.37 8.86
N GLY A 214 8.06 -6.06 8.00
CA GLY A 214 7.11 -5.44 7.09
C GLY A 214 6.01 -4.67 7.84
N SER A 215 5.45 -5.24 8.90
CA SER A 215 4.43 -4.58 9.72
C SER A 215 4.95 -3.30 10.37
N LEU A 216 6.15 -3.36 10.96
CA LEU A 216 6.77 -2.18 11.58
C LEU A 216 7.10 -1.09 10.55
N ALA A 217 7.63 -1.48 9.39
CA ALA A 217 7.88 -0.55 8.29
C ALA A 217 6.58 0.09 7.77
N THR A 218 5.51 -0.70 7.66
CA THR A 218 4.19 -0.22 7.25
C THR A 218 3.67 0.83 8.21
N VAL A 219 3.68 0.57 9.53
CA VAL A 219 3.26 1.55 10.55
C VAL A 219 4.09 2.83 10.45
N ALA A 220 5.41 2.71 10.36
CA ALA A 220 6.30 3.88 10.25
C ALA A 220 6.00 4.71 9.00
N ILE A 221 5.82 4.06 7.84
CA ILE A 221 5.49 4.75 6.58
C ILE A 221 4.14 5.45 6.68
N PHE A 222 3.13 4.79 7.23
CA PHE A 222 1.80 5.40 7.33
C PHE A 222 1.79 6.58 8.30
N VAL A 223 2.34 6.45 9.50
CA VAL A 223 2.37 7.55 10.47
C VAL A 223 3.21 8.70 9.98
N LEU A 224 4.49 8.45 9.66
CA LEU A 224 5.44 9.51 9.31
C LEU A 224 5.16 10.09 7.92
N GLY A 225 4.71 9.27 6.96
CA GLY A 225 4.33 9.72 5.62
C GLY A 225 3.08 10.61 5.64
N THR A 226 2.09 10.28 6.47
CA THR A 226 0.90 11.12 6.68
C THR A 226 1.30 12.49 7.26
N PHE A 227 2.18 12.51 8.25
CA PHE A 227 2.68 13.77 8.82
C PHE A 227 3.45 14.59 7.80
N ALA A 228 4.34 13.92 7.03
CA ALA A 228 5.08 14.60 5.97
C ALA A 228 4.12 15.27 4.96
N LEU A 229 3.03 14.61 4.55
CA LEU A 229 2.04 15.25 3.68
C LEU A 229 1.32 16.41 4.37
N GLY A 230 0.89 16.24 5.61
CA GLY A 230 0.20 17.28 6.38
C GLY A 230 1.08 18.51 6.65
N PHE A 231 2.41 18.36 6.71
CA PHE A 231 3.32 19.50 6.89
C PHE A 231 3.33 20.42 5.67
N ILE A 232 3.19 19.89 4.45
CA ILE A 232 3.37 20.66 3.21
C ILE A 232 2.07 20.99 2.48
N ILE A 233 0.96 20.28 2.78
CA ILE A 233 -0.32 20.49 2.11
C ILE A 233 -1.38 20.86 3.17
N PRO A 234 -2.06 22.02 3.02
CA PRO A 234 -3.19 22.36 3.87
C PRO A 234 -4.31 21.32 3.76
N ALA A 235 -4.98 20.99 4.86
CA ALA A 235 -6.05 19.99 4.89
C ALA A 235 -7.16 20.23 3.85
N LYS A 236 -7.53 21.51 3.63
CA LYS A 236 -8.55 21.91 2.64
C LYS A 236 -8.17 21.65 1.18
N ASP A 237 -6.86 21.54 0.90
CA ASP A 237 -6.31 21.38 -0.46
C ASP A 237 -5.93 19.92 -0.75
N ILE A 238 -6.19 19.02 0.19
CA ILE A 238 -5.90 17.59 0.03
C ILE A 238 -6.82 16.96 -1.00
N ASN A 239 -6.22 16.42 -2.06
CA ASN A 239 -6.88 15.59 -3.06
C ASN A 239 -6.48 14.12 -2.81
N LEU A 240 -7.47 13.25 -2.60
CA LEU A 240 -7.26 11.86 -2.19
C LEU A 240 -6.41 11.03 -3.18
N THR A 241 -6.43 11.39 -4.47
CA THR A 241 -5.73 10.65 -5.51
C THR A 241 -4.39 11.27 -5.91
N GLN A 242 -4.25 12.60 -5.80
CA GLN A 242 -3.12 13.35 -6.34
C GLN A 242 -2.17 13.89 -5.27
N SER A 243 -2.60 14.05 -4.01
CA SER A 243 -1.81 14.75 -2.99
C SER A 243 -0.46 14.13 -2.68
N LEU A 244 -0.26 12.83 -2.91
CA LEU A 244 1.08 12.26 -2.74
C LEU A 244 2.08 12.87 -3.72
N LEU A 245 1.70 13.03 -4.98
CA LEU A 245 2.54 13.63 -6.02
C LEU A 245 2.65 15.15 -5.85
N ILE A 246 1.54 15.81 -5.48
CA ILE A 246 1.53 17.24 -5.14
C ILE A 246 2.48 17.52 -3.96
N GLY A 247 2.49 16.65 -2.94
CA GLY A 247 3.40 16.76 -1.80
C GLY A 247 4.87 16.68 -2.20
N PHE A 248 5.21 15.73 -3.07
CA PHE A 248 6.56 15.65 -3.64
C PHE A 248 6.91 16.88 -4.46
N ASP A 249 6.03 17.35 -5.34
CA ASP A 249 6.27 18.56 -6.15
C ASP A 249 6.51 19.78 -5.25
N ASN A 250 5.69 19.98 -4.23
CA ASN A 250 5.83 21.07 -3.27
C ASN A 250 7.19 21.00 -2.52
N TYR A 251 7.60 19.82 -2.06
CA TYR A 251 8.89 19.63 -1.44
C TYR A 251 10.04 19.90 -2.40
N PHE A 252 9.98 19.37 -3.61
CA PHE A 252 11.02 19.56 -4.62
C PHE A 252 11.15 21.02 -5.04
N ARG A 253 10.04 21.76 -5.15
CA ARG A 253 10.08 23.22 -5.38
C ARG A 253 10.72 23.96 -4.20
N TYR A 254 10.36 23.61 -2.97
CA TYR A 254 10.93 24.24 -1.78
C TYR A 254 12.45 24.03 -1.69
N PHE A 255 12.94 22.83 -2.01
CA PHE A 255 14.36 22.50 -1.98
C PHE A 255 15.10 22.72 -3.30
N HIS A 256 14.46 23.31 -4.31
CA HIS A 256 15.02 23.51 -5.66
C HIS A 256 15.47 22.22 -6.36
N LEU A 257 14.72 21.12 -6.14
CA LEU A 257 14.97 19.79 -6.68
C LEU A 257 13.90 19.37 -7.73
N SER A 258 13.31 20.30 -8.45
CA SER A 258 12.17 20.02 -9.36
C SER A 258 12.47 18.95 -10.41
N TRP A 259 13.73 18.74 -10.77
CA TRP A 259 14.17 17.67 -11.66
C TRP A 259 13.88 16.26 -11.12
N ALA A 260 13.72 16.10 -9.79
CA ALA A 260 13.47 14.80 -9.16
C ALA A 260 11.99 14.35 -9.31
N GLY A 261 11.10 15.25 -9.66
CA GLY A 261 9.69 14.97 -9.80
C GLY A 261 9.35 13.84 -10.77
N PRO A 262 9.78 13.92 -12.04
CA PRO A 262 9.58 12.82 -12.99
C PRO A 262 10.14 11.49 -12.54
N VAL A 263 11.28 11.50 -11.85
CA VAL A 263 11.94 10.28 -11.33
C VAL A 263 11.05 9.60 -10.28
N ILE A 264 10.49 10.38 -9.36
CA ILE A 264 9.57 9.86 -8.33
C ILE A 264 8.26 9.38 -8.96
N ALA A 265 7.71 10.11 -9.92
CA ALA A 265 6.49 9.70 -10.62
C ALA A 265 6.67 8.32 -11.32
N VAL A 266 7.78 8.12 -12.02
CA VAL A 266 8.13 6.83 -12.64
C VAL A 266 8.37 5.75 -11.59
N ALA A 267 9.04 6.06 -10.49
CA ALA A 267 9.28 5.12 -9.40
C ALA A 267 7.96 4.64 -8.76
N LEU A 268 7.06 5.57 -8.46
CA LEU A 268 5.73 5.26 -7.90
C LEU A 268 4.89 4.41 -8.88
N MET A 269 4.88 4.75 -10.18
CA MET A 269 4.20 3.95 -11.21
C MET A 269 4.77 2.53 -11.27
N PHE A 270 6.10 2.38 -11.19
CA PHE A 270 6.74 1.06 -11.15
C PHE A 270 6.36 0.28 -9.88
N GLY A 271 6.21 0.97 -8.75
CA GLY A 271 5.68 0.39 -7.50
C GLY A 271 4.25 -0.14 -7.66
N VAL A 272 3.39 0.62 -8.35
CA VAL A 272 2.02 0.19 -8.66
C VAL A 272 2.03 -1.07 -9.53
N LEU A 273 2.82 -1.10 -10.59
CA LEU A 273 2.95 -2.27 -11.46
C LEU A 273 3.38 -3.51 -10.66
N ALA A 274 4.39 -3.37 -9.81
CA ALA A 274 4.89 -4.45 -8.97
C ALA A 274 3.86 -4.92 -7.94
N SER A 275 3.11 -4.00 -7.35
CA SER A 275 2.04 -4.29 -6.41
C SER A 275 0.90 -5.07 -7.09
N VAL A 276 0.41 -4.57 -8.23
CA VAL A 276 -0.64 -5.26 -9.01
C VAL A 276 -0.18 -6.64 -9.44
N LEU A 277 1.07 -6.79 -9.90
CA LEU A 277 1.65 -8.07 -10.29
C LEU A 277 1.64 -9.09 -9.13
N THR A 278 2.00 -8.65 -7.92
CA THR A 278 1.98 -9.49 -6.71
C THR A 278 0.56 -9.94 -6.37
N TRP A 279 -0.40 -9.03 -6.42
CA TRP A 279 -1.81 -9.31 -6.11
C TRP A 279 -2.51 -10.15 -7.20
N VAL A 280 -2.12 -10.02 -8.46
CA VAL A 280 -2.60 -10.92 -9.54
C VAL A 280 -2.07 -12.33 -9.31
N ALA A 281 -0.80 -12.48 -8.98
CA ALA A 281 -0.17 -13.80 -8.83
C ALA A 281 -0.60 -14.54 -7.55
N GLY A 282 -0.71 -13.84 -6.41
CA GLY A 282 -0.98 -14.45 -5.10
C GLY A 282 -2.34 -15.16 -5.02
N PRO A 283 -3.47 -14.45 -5.08
CA PRO A 283 -4.80 -15.06 -5.01
C PRO A 283 -5.06 -16.06 -6.14
N SER A 284 -4.55 -15.82 -7.35
CA SER A 284 -4.68 -16.77 -8.46
C SER A 284 -3.96 -18.09 -8.17
N LYS A 285 -2.78 -18.06 -7.55
CA LYS A 285 -2.07 -19.26 -7.07
C LYS A 285 -2.87 -19.99 -5.99
N GLY A 286 -3.51 -19.25 -5.07
CA GLY A 286 -4.37 -19.81 -4.04
C GLY A 286 -5.56 -20.58 -4.64
N ILE A 287 -6.30 -19.99 -5.56
CA ILE A 287 -7.42 -20.64 -6.26
C ILE A 287 -6.96 -21.84 -7.08
N PHE A 288 -5.82 -21.73 -7.77
CA PHE A 288 -5.25 -22.84 -8.54
C PHE A 288 -4.92 -24.06 -7.64
N THR A 289 -4.51 -23.82 -6.40
CA THR A 289 -4.24 -24.89 -5.43
C THR A 289 -5.51 -25.65 -5.07
N VAL A 290 -6.67 -24.99 -5.00
CA VAL A 290 -7.97 -25.61 -4.78
C VAL A 290 -8.32 -26.61 -5.90
N GLY A 291 -8.05 -26.24 -7.16
CA GLY A 291 -8.34 -27.11 -8.31
C GLY A 291 -7.47 -28.38 -8.37
N LYS A 292 -6.44 -28.50 -7.50
CA LYS A 292 -5.58 -29.66 -7.36
C LYS A 292 -5.86 -30.51 -6.11
N ALA A 293 -6.65 -29.98 -5.19
CA ALA A 293 -7.01 -30.64 -3.94
C ALA A 293 -8.33 -31.39 -4.08
#